data_bf45abf284a9d62687da29309b42e28b
#
_entry.id   bf45abf284a9d62687da29309b42e28b
#
_cell.length_a   1.000
_cell.length_b   1.000
_cell.length_c   1.000
_cell.angle_alpha   90.00
_cell.angle_beta   90.00
_cell.angle_gamma   90.00
#
_symmetry.space_group_name_H-M   'P 1'
#
loop_
_entity.id
_entity.type
_entity.pdbx_description
1 polymer ?
#
loop_
_entity_poly.entity_id
_entity_poly.type
_entity_poly.pdbx_seq_one_letter_code
_entity_poly.pdbx_strand_id
1 'polypeptide(L)'
;HTSNIAPYSIDNSWLYLVEMVVDWGLERDLYIIINSHHDWWLVDGYSDREVQKRFENIWRQVSERFENKSPRLFFEIINEPHGLTQENINELNEKILSIIRVKNPKRIVIYSGHEWSNSTHLLSAKIPDDDYIMGYFHAYDPWEFSGKGNGVWGSENDINAIKSKFE
;
A
#
# COMPACT_ATOMS: atom_id res chain seq x y z
N HIS A 1 -7.96 -12.83 -7.69
CA HIS A 1 -7.20 -13.28 -8.85
C HIS A 1 -5.89 -14.01 -8.48
N THR A 2 -5.77 -14.46 -7.24
CA THR A 2 -4.63 -15.26 -6.74
C THR A 2 -5.13 -16.63 -6.31
N SER A 3 -4.37 -17.69 -6.59
CA SER A 3 -4.63 -19.03 -6.05
C SER A 3 -4.62 -19.00 -4.51
N ASN A 4 -5.51 -19.75 -3.91
CA ASN A 4 -5.52 -20.00 -2.45
C ASN A 4 -4.61 -21.16 -2.04
N ILE A 5 -4.00 -21.84 -3.01
CA ILE A 5 -3.13 -23.01 -2.83
C ILE A 5 -1.73 -22.63 -3.31
N ALA A 6 -0.71 -23.06 -2.56
CA ALA A 6 0.68 -22.87 -2.94
C ALA A 6 0.94 -23.37 -4.38
N PRO A 7 1.76 -22.69 -5.17
CA PRO A 7 2.63 -21.55 -4.83
C PRO A 7 1.94 -20.17 -4.81
N TYR A 8 0.63 -20.09 -4.71
CA TYR A 8 -0.16 -18.84 -4.65
C TYR A 8 0.01 -17.97 -5.90
N SER A 9 -0.06 -18.59 -7.06
CA SER A 9 0.15 -17.90 -8.34
C SER A 9 -0.93 -16.86 -8.59
N ILE A 10 -0.51 -15.69 -9.08
CA ILE A 10 -1.42 -14.70 -9.64
C ILE A 10 -1.86 -15.19 -11.02
N ASP A 11 -3.13 -15.01 -11.36
CA ASP A 11 -3.62 -15.27 -12.72
C ASP A 11 -2.84 -14.41 -13.72
N ASN A 12 -2.19 -15.06 -14.69
CA ASN A 12 -1.36 -14.37 -15.68
C ASN A 12 -2.16 -13.41 -16.56
N SER A 13 -3.41 -13.73 -16.88
CA SER A 13 -4.27 -12.84 -17.66
C SER A 13 -4.63 -11.57 -16.88
N TRP A 14 -4.86 -11.71 -15.57
CA TRP A 14 -5.07 -10.58 -14.68
C TRP A 14 -3.81 -9.71 -14.55
N LEU A 15 -2.65 -10.33 -14.33
CA LEU A 15 -1.39 -9.61 -14.18
C LEU A 15 -1.01 -8.88 -15.50
N TYR A 16 -1.34 -9.46 -16.63
CA TYR A 16 -1.19 -8.82 -17.95
C TYR A 16 -2.08 -7.57 -18.08
N LEU A 17 -3.33 -7.62 -17.62
CA LEU A 17 -4.21 -6.45 -17.62
C LEU A 17 -3.67 -5.33 -16.73
N VAL A 18 -3.14 -5.66 -15.55
CA VAL A 18 -2.49 -4.68 -14.67
C VAL A 18 -1.28 -4.05 -15.35
N GLU A 19 -0.44 -4.86 -16.00
CA GLU A 19 0.73 -4.37 -16.74
C GLU A 19 0.32 -3.43 -17.87
N MET A 20 -0.71 -3.78 -18.64
CA MET A 20 -1.22 -2.96 -19.73
C MET A 20 -1.69 -1.57 -19.24
N VAL A 21 -2.38 -1.52 -18.11
CA VAL A 21 -2.80 -0.24 -17.49
C VAL A 21 -1.59 0.57 -17.01
N VAL A 22 -0.60 -0.09 -16.41
CA VAL A 22 0.67 0.54 -16.00
C VAL A 22 1.36 1.15 -17.22
N ASP A 23 1.51 0.40 -18.31
CA ASP A 23 2.17 0.87 -19.53
C ASP A 23 1.44 2.08 -20.12
N TRP A 24 0.12 2.05 -20.21
CA TRP A 24 -0.67 3.19 -20.68
C TRP A 24 -0.45 4.47 -19.85
N GLY A 25 -0.32 4.33 -18.53
CA GLY A 25 -0.02 5.47 -17.67
C GLY A 25 1.40 5.98 -17.88
N LEU A 26 2.39 5.08 -17.94
CA LEU A 26 3.80 5.43 -18.14
C LEU A 26 4.05 6.09 -19.51
N GLU A 27 3.36 5.64 -20.58
CA GLU A 27 3.39 6.24 -21.92
C GLU A 27 2.86 7.69 -21.93
N ARG A 28 2.06 8.06 -20.93
CA ARG A 28 1.50 9.42 -20.75
C ARG A 28 2.25 10.24 -19.71
N ASP A 29 3.47 9.82 -19.40
CA ASP A 29 4.33 10.48 -18.42
C ASP A 29 3.74 10.55 -16.99
N LEU A 30 2.79 9.69 -16.65
CA LEU A 30 2.22 9.63 -15.30
C LEU A 30 3.14 8.88 -14.34
N TYR A 31 3.06 9.22 -13.06
CA TYR A 31 3.50 8.36 -11.97
C TYR A 31 2.38 7.38 -11.65
N ILE A 32 2.74 6.11 -11.53
CA ILE A 32 1.80 5.02 -11.30
C ILE A 32 2.12 4.35 -9.97
N ILE A 33 1.10 4.03 -9.19
CA ILE A 33 1.21 3.25 -7.96
C ILE A 33 0.47 1.93 -8.18
N ILE A 34 1.14 0.80 -7.96
CA ILE A 34 0.50 -0.49 -7.78
C ILE A 34 0.40 -0.74 -6.28
N ASN A 35 -0.80 -1.06 -5.80
CA ASN A 35 -1.00 -1.45 -4.41
C ASN A 35 -1.73 -2.80 -4.27
N SER A 36 -1.61 -3.41 -3.09
CA SER A 36 -2.49 -4.47 -2.64
C SER A 36 -3.69 -3.85 -1.95
N HIS A 37 -4.90 -4.20 -2.42
CA HIS A 37 -6.16 -3.58 -1.98
C HIS A 37 -7.20 -4.64 -1.64
N HIS A 38 -8.05 -4.39 -0.65
CA HIS A 38 -9.07 -5.33 -0.15
C HIS A 38 -8.48 -6.64 0.41
N ASP A 39 -7.44 -6.53 1.20
CA ASP A 39 -6.68 -7.65 1.76
C ASP A 39 -7.25 -8.19 3.09
N TRP A 40 -8.58 -8.24 3.23
CA TRP A 40 -9.28 -8.77 4.41
C TRP A 40 -8.79 -10.16 4.81
N TRP A 41 -8.54 -11.02 3.83
CA TRP A 41 -8.02 -12.36 4.03
C TRP A 41 -6.63 -12.39 4.71
N LEU A 42 -5.81 -11.37 4.46
CA LEU A 42 -4.52 -11.21 5.11
C LEU A 42 -4.70 -10.78 6.57
N VAL A 43 -5.56 -9.78 6.79
CA VAL A 43 -5.84 -9.25 8.13
C VAL A 43 -6.47 -10.34 9.01
N ASP A 44 -7.54 -10.98 8.55
CA ASP A 44 -8.26 -12.00 9.29
C ASP A 44 -7.40 -13.25 9.60
N GLY A 45 -6.50 -13.57 8.70
CA GLY A 45 -5.63 -14.74 8.81
C GLY A 45 -4.17 -14.46 9.18
N TYR A 46 -3.82 -13.25 9.61
CA TYR A 46 -2.42 -12.84 9.76
C TYR A 46 -1.58 -13.72 10.70
N SER A 47 -2.20 -14.31 11.71
CA SER A 47 -1.53 -15.27 12.60
C SER A 47 -1.13 -16.59 11.92
N ASP A 48 -1.72 -16.92 10.76
CA ASP A 48 -1.38 -18.11 9.98
C ASP A 48 -0.19 -17.80 9.04
N ARG A 49 0.88 -18.56 9.20
CA ARG A 49 2.09 -18.40 8.38
C ARG A 49 1.84 -18.65 6.89
N GLU A 50 0.89 -19.49 6.52
CA GLU A 50 0.54 -19.74 5.11
C GLU A 50 -0.14 -18.51 4.48
N VAL A 51 -0.95 -17.78 5.24
CA VAL A 51 -1.55 -16.52 4.81
C VAL A 51 -0.46 -15.46 4.55
N GLN A 52 0.51 -15.33 5.45
CA GLN A 52 1.65 -14.44 5.25
C GLN A 52 2.48 -14.84 4.01
N LYS A 53 2.79 -16.13 3.84
CA LYS A 53 3.49 -16.65 2.67
C LYS A 53 2.76 -16.35 1.36
N ARG A 54 1.43 -16.42 1.36
CA ARG A 54 0.64 -16.05 0.20
C ARG A 54 0.89 -14.59 -0.20
N PHE A 55 0.87 -13.67 0.75
CA PHE A 55 1.12 -12.25 0.51
C PHE A 55 2.56 -12.00 0.04
N GLU A 56 3.54 -12.66 0.66
CA GLU A 56 4.94 -12.63 0.23
C GLU A 56 5.10 -13.10 -1.23
N ASN A 57 4.42 -14.18 -1.63
CA ASN A 57 4.50 -14.69 -3.00
C ASN A 57 3.78 -13.80 -4.02
N ILE A 58 2.72 -13.11 -3.64
CA ILE A 58 2.10 -12.07 -4.48
C ILE A 58 3.12 -10.98 -4.79
N TRP A 59 3.75 -10.41 -3.78
CA TRP A 59 4.73 -9.36 -3.97
C TRP A 59 5.99 -9.81 -4.71
N ARG A 60 6.41 -11.07 -4.55
CA ARG A 60 7.50 -11.63 -5.37
C ARG A 60 7.14 -11.63 -6.86
N GLN A 61 5.96 -12.11 -7.22
CA GLN A 61 5.50 -12.14 -8.60
C GLN A 61 5.32 -10.73 -9.19
N VAL A 62 4.75 -9.80 -8.42
CA VAL A 62 4.65 -8.39 -8.82
C VAL A 62 6.04 -7.79 -9.01
N SER A 63 6.94 -8.00 -8.06
CA SER A 63 8.31 -7.50 -8.12
C SER A 63 9.08 -8.01 -9.34
N GLU A 64 8.93 -9.28 -9.68
CA GLU A 64 9.53 -9.91 -10.87
C GLU A 64 8.91 -9.37 -12.17
N ARG A 65 7.58 -9.28 -12.23
CA ARG A 65 6.86 -8.83 -13.44
C ARG A 65 7.24 -7.41 -13.85
N PHE A 66 7.43 -6.54 -12.87
CA PHE A 66 7.63 -5.11 -13.09
C PHE A 66 9.08 -4.64 -12.87
N GLU A 67 10.06 -5.56 -12.77
CA GLU A 67 11.46 -5.23 -12.47
C GLU A 67 12.06 -4.21 -13.46
N ASN A 68 11.72 -4.33 -14.75
CA ASN A 68 12.27 -3.50 -15.82
C ASN A 68 11.41 -2.28 -16.19
N LYS A 69 10.34 -1.99 -15.42
CA LYS A 69 9.49 -0.83 -15.68
C LYS A 69 10.15 0.46 -15.19
N SER A 70 9.70 1.56 -15.77
CA SER A 70 10.14 2.92 -15.42
C SER A 70 10.20 3.16 -13.90
N PRO A 71 11.14 3.98 -13.40
CA PRO A 71 11.15 4.41 -12.00
C PRO A 71 9.94 5.26 -11.59
N ARG A 72 9.10 5.69 -12.54
CA ARG A 72 7.80 6.32 -12.25
C ARG A 72 6.72 5.34 -11.79
N LEU A 73 6.98 4.03 -11.84
CA LEU A 73 6.14 3.03 -11.19
C LEU A 73 6.59 2.86 -9.74
N PHE A 74 5.70 3.04 -8.78
CA PHE A 74 5.89 2.85 -7.36
C PHE A 74 5.11 1.63 -6.88
N PHE A 75 5.57 1.02 -5.80
CA PHE A 75 4.87 -0.08 -5.14
C PHE A 75 4.40 0.35 -3.76
N GLU A 76 3.12 0.26 -3.49
CA GLU A 76 2.51 0.48 -2.19
C GLU A 76 2.14 -0.86 -1.59
N ILE A 77 2.76 -1.20 -0.46
CA ILE A 77 2.72 -2.57 0.10
C ILE A 77 1.29 -3.02 0.37
N ILE A 78 0.51 -2.19 1.03
CA ILE A 78 -0.87 -2.50 1.40
C ILE A 78 -1.66 -1.21 1.54
N ASN A 79 -2.91 -1.20 1.02
CA ASN A 79 -3.82 -0.10 1.22
C ASN A 79 -4.51 -0.20 2.60
N GLU A 80 -4.58 0.89 3.33
CA GLU A 80 -5.38 1.05 4.56
C GLU A 80 -5.37 -0.16 5.51
N PRO A 81 -4.21 -0.64 5.98
CA PRO A 81 -4.19 -1.77 6.91
C PRO A 81 -4.95 -1.42 8.19
N HIS A 82 -5.82 -2.31 8.63
CA HIS A 82 -6.61 -2.16 9.85
C HIS A 82 -6.78 -3.53 10.51
N GLY A 83 -7.06 -3.56 11.81
CA GLY A 83 -7.21 -4.80 12.55
C GLY A 83 -5.90 -5.56 12.83
N LEU A 84 -4.77 -5.04 12.40
CA LEU A 84 -3.42 -5.51 12.75
C LEU A 84 -2.78 -4.54 13.75
N THR A 85 -1.85 -5.02 14.55
CA THR A 85 -1.07 -4.14 15.43
C THR A 85 -0.02 -3.34 14.65
N GLN A 86 0.52 -2.27 15.23
CA GLN A 86 1.62 -1.54 14.61
C GLN A 86 2.84 -2.44 14.39
N GLU A 87 3.13 -3.36 15.32
CA GLU A 87 4.21 -4.34 15.19
C GLU A 87 4.01 -5.26 13.99
N ASN A 88 2.79 -5.78 13.79
CA ASN A 88 2.46 -6.62 12.63
C ASN A 88 2.66 -5.86 11.32
N ILE A 89 2.26 -4.58 11.27
CA ILE A 89 2.46 -3.74 10.07
C ILE A 89 3.93 -3.44 9.84
N ASN A 90 4.70 -3.16 10.88
CA ASN A 90 6.14 -2.96 10.78
C ASN A 90 6.86 -4.20 10.24
N GLU A 91 6.52 -5.39 10.76
CA GLU A 91 7.06 -6.68 10.27
C GLU A 91 6.67 -6.94 8.82
N LEU A 92 5.41 -6.69 8.47
CA LEU A 92 4.91 -6.82 7.10
C LEU A 92 5.66 -5.91 6.14
N ASN A 93 5.78 -4.63 6.47
CA ASN A 93 6.48 -3.63 5.66
C ASN A 93 7.94 -4.03 5.43
N GLU A 94 8.67 -4.40 6.48
CA GLU A 94 10.06 -4.83 6.41
C GLU A 94 10.23 -6.10 5.56
N LYS A 95 9.34 -7.07 5.74
CA LYS A 95 9.37 -8.34 5.00
C LYS A 95 9.10 -8.14 3.52
N ILE A 96 8.07 -7.38 3.17
CA ILE A 96 7.72 -7.15 1.76
C ILE A 96 8.76 -6.26 1.08
N LEU A 97 9.27 -5.24 1.76
CA LEU A 97 10.37 -4.42 1.26
C LEU A 97 11.58 -5.30 0.89
N SER A 98 11.97 -6.22 1.77
CA SER A 98 13.09 -7.14 1.51
C SER A 98 12.88 -8.00 0.25
N ILE A 99 11.65 -8.45 0.01
CA ILE A 99 11.28 -9.21 -1.19
C ILE A 99 11.37 -8.34 -2.45
N ILE A 100 10.85 -7.13 -2.40
CA ILE A 100 10.87 -6.18 -3.51
C ILE A 100 12.31 -5.82 -3.89
N ARG A 101 13.19 -5.61 -2.91
CA ARG A 101 14.59 -5.20 -3.13
C ARG A 101 15.42 -6.21 -3.92
N VAL A 102 15.06 -7.50 -3.89
CA VAL A 102 15.75 -8.54 -4.69
C VAL A 102 15.79 -8.20 -6.19
N LYS A 103 14.68 -7.67 -6.73
CA LYS A 103 14.54 -7.35 -8.15
C LYS A 103 14.44 -5.85 -8.43
N ASN A 104 14.05 -5.08 -7.46
CA ASN A 104 13.79 -3.64 -7.59
C ASN A 104 14.58 -2.83 -6.53
N PRO A 105 15.92 -2.81 -6.60
CA PRO A 105 16.75 -2.22 -5.54
C PRO A 105 16.56 -0.71 -5.36
N LYS A 106 16.04 0.00 -6.36
CA LYS A 106 15.84 1.47 -6.34
C LYS A 106 14.39 1.87 -6.62
N ARG A 107 13.44 0.94 -6.60
CA ARG A 107 12.02 1.24 -6.76
C ARG A 107 11.51 1.97 -5.53
N ILE A 108 10.80 3.07 -5.70
CA ILE A 108 10.09 3.68 -4.57
C ILE A 108 9.05 2.69 -4.05
N VAL A 109 9.17 2.36 -2.77
CA VAL A 109 8.22 1.53 -2.04
C VAL A 109 7.52 2.40 -1.02
N ILE A 110 6.19 2.36 -1.07
CA ILE A 110 5.32 3.17 -0.23
C ILE A 110 4.81 2.30 0.91
N TYR A 111 4.91 2.79 2.14
CA TYR A 111 4.48 2.12 3.36
C TYR A 111 3.59 3.02 4.21
N SER A 112 2.82 2.42 5.10
CA SER A 112 1.96 3.14 6.05
C SER A 112 2.11 2.60 7.47
N GLY A 113 1.53 3.33 8.42
CA GLY A 113 1.17 2.82 9.73
C GLY A 113 -0.12 1.99 9.68
N HIS A 114 -0.58 1.49 10.83
CA HIS A 114 -1.85 0.77 10.94
C HIS A 114 -3.07 1.72 11.01
N GLU A 115 -4.26 1.18 11.36
CA GLU A 115 -5.51 1.94 11.54
C GLU A 115 -5.87 2.83 10.36
N TRP A 116 -6.18 2.17 9.22
CA TRP A 116 -6.64 2.83 8.00
C TRP A 116 -5.63 3.83 7.42
N SER A 117 -4.34 3.58 7.62
CA SER A 117 -3.26 4.50 7.20
C SER A 117 -3.41 5.91 7.79
N ASN A 118 -3.83 6.01 9.03
CA ASN A 118 -3.97 7.30 9.72
C ASN A 118 -2.59 7.98 9.89
N SER A 119 -2.55 9.30 9.78
CA SER A 119 -1.30 10.09 9.88
C SER A 119 -0.56 9.88 11.22
N THR A 120 -1.29 9.80 12.34
CA THR A 120 -0.68 9.55 13.66
C THR A 120 0.03 8.21 13.73
N HIS A 121 -0.52 7.18 13.09
CA HIS A 121 0.07 5.85 13.06
C HIS A 121 1.23 5.74 12.06
N LEU A 122 1.26 6.56 11.02
CA LEU A 122 2.46 6.70 10.18
C LEU A 122 3.65 7.24 10.99
N LEU A 123 3.42 8.24 11.84
CA LEU A 123 4.48 8.81 12.70
C LEU A 123 5.04 7.81 13.72
N SER A 124 4.26 6.81 14.11
CA SER A 124 4.70 5.71 15.00
C SER A 124 5.22 4.47 14.27
N ALA A 125 5.13 4.44 12.94
CA ALA A 125 5.64 3.33 12.15
C ALA A 125 7.17 3.27 12.19
N LYS A 126 7.72 2.06 12.20
CA LYS A 126 9.15 1.85 12.06
C LYS A 126 9.57 2.23 10.64
N ILE A 127 10.43 3.24 10.52
CA ILE A 127 11.00 3.64 9.23
C ILE A 127 12.09 2.63 8.87
N PRO A 128 11.99 1.93 7.73
CA PRO A 128 13.06 1.08 7.25
C PRO A 128 14.33 1.89 6.92
N ASP A 129 15.50 1.27 7.09
CA ASP A 129 16.78 1.85 6.67
C ASP A 129 16.97 1.62 5.16
N ASP A 130 16.34 2.47 4.34
CA ASP A 130 16.31 2.35 2.88
C ASP A 130 16.06 3.73 2.26
N ASP A 131 16.86 4.12 1.27
CA ASP A 131 16.80 5.43 0.60
C ASP A 131 15.61 5.58 -0.37
N TYR A 132 14.95 4.48 -0.74
CA TYR A 132 13.90 4.44 -1.76
C TYR A 132 12.54 4.06 -1.17
N ILE A 133 12.21 4.69 -0.04
CA ILE A 133 10.91 4.53 0.61
C ILE A 133 10.17 5.85 0.70
N MET A 134 8.86 5.77 0.79
CA MET A 134 7.97 6.89 1.01
C MET A 134 6.85 6.47 1.98
N GLY A 135 6.61 7.28 3.00
CA GLY A 135 5.45 7.09 3.87
C GLY A 135 4.20 7.71 3.26
N TYR A 136 3.03 7.11 3.51
CA TYR A 136 1.75 7.69 3.13
C TYR A 136 0.74 7.62 4.26
N PHE A 137 -0.25 8.48 4.21
CA PHE A 137 -1.43 8.42 5.04
C PHE A 137 -2.67 8.85 4.25
N HIS A 138 -3.82 8.40 4.72
CA HIS A 138 -5.12 8.85 4.21
C HIS A 138 -5.78 9.82 5.19
N ALA A 139 -6.44 10.83 4.65
CA ALA A 139 -7.21 11.81 5.42
C ALA A 139 -8.56 12.07 4.75
N TYR A 140 -9.62 11.75 5.48
CA TYR A 140 -11.00 11.98 5.08
C TYR A 140 -11.69 13.04 5.96
N ASP A 141 -10.89 13.92 6.55
CA ASP A 141 -11.43 14.94 7.45
C ASP A 141 -12.06 16.12 6.68
N PRO A 142 -13.19 16.65 7.12
CA PRO A 142 -14.02 16.12 8.19
C PRO A 142 -14.88 14.91 7.71
N TRP A 143 -14.88 13.82 8.49
CA TRP A 143 -15.55 12.57 8.14
C TRP A 143 -17.04 12.70 7.85
N GLU A 144 -17.74 13.60 8.52
CA GLU A 144 -19.16 13.86 8.27
C GLU A 144 -19.41 14.30 6.82
N PHE A 145 -18.50 15.09 6.26
CA PHE A 145 -18.59 15.53 4.87
C PHE A 145 -18.12 14.46 3.89
N SER A 146 -16.85 14.03 4.01
CA SER A 146 -16.19 13.17 3.02
C SER A 146 -16.66 11.72 3.09
N GLY A 147 -16.86 11.17 4.29
CA GLY A 147 -17.22 9.77 4.49
C GLY A 147 -18.72 9.53 4.53
N LYS A 148 -19.50 10.46 5.09
CA LYS A 148 -20.96 10.33 5.21
C LYS A 148 -21.76 11.16 4.21
N GLY A 149 -21.13 12.07 3.49
CA GLY A 149 -21.81 12.96 2.55
C GLY A 149 -22.75 13.98 3.23
N ASN A 150 -22.49 14.30 4.51
CA ASN A 150 -23.33 15.20 5.29
C ASN A 150 -22.74 16.61 5.33
N GLY A 151 -23.62 17.62 5.19
CA GLY A 151 -23.25 19.01 5.36
C GLY A 151 -22.53 19.65 4.18
N VAL A 152 -21.96 20.82 4.42
CA VAL A 152 -21.18 21.60 3.45
C VAL A 152 -19.81 21.86 4.09
N TRP A 153 -18.75 21.58 3.36
CA TRP A 153 -17.38 21.83 3.79
C TRP A 153 -16.91 23.22 3.32
N GLY A 154 -16.01 23.83 4.10
CA GLY A 154 -15.31 25.05 3.71
C GLY A 154 -15.51 26.24 4.67
N SER A 155 -16.15 26.01 5.83
CA SER A 155 -16.17 27.00 6.89
C SER A 155 -14.78 27.23 7.48
N GLU A 156 -14.53 28.37 8.14
CA GLU A 156 -13.28 28.61 8.87
C GLU A 156 -12.98 27.51 9.92
N ASN A 157 -14.04 26.99 10.56
CA ASN A 157 -13.91 25.92 11.53
C ASN A 157 -13.40 24.62 10.88
N ASP A 158 -13.91 24.26 9.70
CA ASP A 158 -13.45 23.07 8.97
C ASP A 158 -11.99 23.23 8.57
N ILE A 159 -11.61 24.39 8.04
CA ILE A 159 -10.25 24.69 7.62
C ILE A 159 -9.29 24.65 8.82
N ASN A 160 -9.67 25.25 9.96
CA ASN A 160 -8.86 25.26 11.16
C ASN A 160 -8.73 23.88 11.78
N ALA A 161 -9.77 23.05 11.73
CA ALA A 161 -9.71 21.65 12.19
C ALA A 161 -8.71 20.81 11.38
N ILE A 162 -8.65 21.01 10.07
CA ILE A 162 -7.67 20.34 9.21
C ILE A 162 -6.26 20.86 9.51
N LYS A 163 -6.07 22.17 9.60
CA LYS A 163 -4.76 22.75 9.91
C LYS A 163 -4.20 22.21 11.21
N SER A 164 -4.98 22.25 12.30
CA SER A 164 -4.54 21.76 13.62
C SER A 164 -4.27 20.25 13.68
N LYS A 165 -4.75 19.49 12.70
CA LYS A 165 -4.43 18.06 12.59
C LYS A 165 -3.05 17.79 12.00
N PHE A 166 -2.53 18.71 11.19
CA PHE A 166 -1.25 18.56 10.47
C PHE A 166 -0.16 19.53 10.92
N GLU A 167 -0.44 20.37 11.91
CA GLU A 167 0.52 21.18 12.67
C GLU A 167 1.06 20.43 13.89
#